data_c6b8253874aa97d3e3b5aae54ed61e9d
#
_entry.id   c6b8253874aa97d3e3b5aae54ed61e9d
#
_cell.length_a   1.000
_cell.length_b   1.000
_cell.length_c   1.000
_cell.angle_alpha   90.00
_cell.angle_beta   90.00
_cell.angle_gamma   90.00
#
_symmetry.space_group_name_H-M   'P 1'
#
loop_
_entity.id
_entity.type
_entity.pdbx_description
1 polymer ?
#
loop_
_entity_poly.entity_id
_entity_poly.type
_entity_poly.pdbx_seq_one_letter_code
_entity_poly.pdbx_strand_id
1 'polypeptide(L)'
;MAPARTLLAHSSTTGRMPEVLLVPDMKLFAGNATPELAQRIANRLYTSLGDAAVGRFSDGEVSVQINENVRGGDIFIIQSTCAPTNDNLMELVVMVDALRRASAGRITAVIPLLRLCPSGPSRTFCACTDHR
;
A
#
# COMPACT_ATOMS: atom_id res chain seq x y z
N MET A 1 -56.84 23.89 43.04
CA MET A 1 -55.66 23.03 43.31
C MET A 1 -55.27 22.36 42.01
N ALA A 2 -54.24 22.88 41.35
CA ALA A 2 -53.71 22.32 40.12
C ALA A 2 -52.29 21.78 40.42
N PRO A 3 -51.93 20.56 39.99
CA PRO A 3 -50.59 20.02 40.20
C PRO A 3 -49.61 20.58 39.20
N ALA A 4 -48.45 20.86 39.69
CA ALA A 4 -47.27 21.36 38.96
C ALA A 4 -46.85 20.38 37.86
N ARG A 5 -46.69 20.90 36.63
CA ARG A 5 -46.02 20.19 35.54
C ARG A 5 -44.50 20.30 35.71
N THR A 6 -43.88 19.17 36.04
CA THR A 6 -42.47 19.03 36.04
C THR A 6 -41.98 19.00 34.59
N LEU A 7 -41.27 20.03 34.17
CA LEU A 7 -40.53 20.11 32.90
C LEU A 7 -39.30 19.24 33.02
N LEU A 8 -39.34 18.04 32.40
CA LEU A 8 -38.14 17.27 32.16
C LEU A 8 -37.33 17.94 31.06
N ALA A 9 -36.22 18.50 31.46
CA ALA A 9 -35.21 18.99 30.54
C ALA A 9 -34.62 17.81 29.78
N HIS A 10 -34.93 17.72 28.49
CA HIS A 10 -34.21 16.84 27.58
C HIS A 10 -32.85 17.46 27.33
N SER A 11 -31.83 16.96 28.02
CA SER A 11 -30.43 17.22 27.63
C SER A 11 -30.16 16.41 26.33
N SER A 12 -30.26 17.08 25.21
CA SER A 12 -29.73 16.58 23.94
C SER A 12 -28.21 16.51 24.04
N THR A 13 -27.70 15.39 24.52
CA THR A 13 -26.31 15.03 24.32
C THR A 13 -26.15 14.74 22.84
N THR A 14 -25.79 15.76 22.07
CA THR A 14 -25.30 15.59 20.72
C THR A 14 -24.00 14.80 20.82
N GLY A 15 -24.12 13.49 20.78
CA GLY A 15 -23.00 12.58 20.63
C GLY A 15 -22.30 12.91 19.31
N ARG A 16 -21.28 13.78 19.41
CA ARG A 16 -20.32 13.93 18.32
C ARG A 16 -19.73 12.55 18.11
N MET A 17 -20.19 11.86 17.07
CA MET A 17 -19.54 10.66 16.59
C MET A 17 -18.06 10.97 16.49
N PRO A 18 -17.16 10.14 17.05
CA PRO A 18 -15.73 10.37 16.84
C PRO A 18 -15.55 10.43 15.33
N GLU A 19 -15.00 11.54 14.87
CA GLU A 19 -14.55 11.71 13.50
C GLU A 19 -13.63 10.52 13.25
N VAL A 20 -14.17 9.53 12.55
CA VAL A 20 -13.38 8.40 12.10
C VAL A 20 -12.31 9.03 11.24
N LEU A 21 -11.13 9.18 11.82
CA LEU A 21 -9.96 9.58 11.07
C LEU A 21 -9.93 8.64 9.88
N LEU A 22 -10.26 9.18 8.72
CA LEU A 22 -10.21 8.42 7.46
C LEU A 22 -8.72 8.17 7.22
N VAL A 23 -8.19 7.15 7.87
CA VAL A 23 -6.86 6.64 7.56
C VAL A 23 -7.01 6.18 6.13
N PRO A 24 -6.31 6.80 5.17
CA PRO A 24 -6.38 6.34 3.79
C PRO A 24 -6.09 4.85 3.80
N ASP A 25 -6.90 4.10 3.05
CA ASP A 25 -6.84 2.64 3.01
C ASP A 25 -5.44 2.23 2.56
N MET A 26 -4.56 1.99 3.53
CA MET A 26 -3.16 1.68 3.31
C MET A 26 -3.03 0.20 2.97
N LYS A 27 -2.51 -0.09 1.79
CA LYS A 27 -2.26 -1.47 1.35
C LYS A 27 -0.79 -1.69 1.02
N LEU A 28 -0.29 -2.85 1.43
CA LEU A 28 1.07 -3.28 1.13
C LEU A 28 1.05 -4.36 0.06
N PHE A 29 1.87 -4.19 -0.96
CA PHE A 29 2.12 -5.20 -1.98
C PHE A 29 3.59 -5.62 -1.94
N ALA A 30 3.84 -6.88 -2.20
CA ALA A 30 5.18 -7.44 -2.28
C ALA A 30 5.47 -7.91 -3.69
N GLY A 31 6.69 -7.64 -4.16
CA GLY A 31 7.21 -8.33 -5.32
C GLY A 31 7.97 -9.61 -4.95
N ASN A 32 8.42 -10.32 -5.96
CA ASN A 32 9.03 -11.65 -5.80
C ASN A 32 10.44 -11.63 -5.20
N ALA A 33 11.14 -10.48 -5.18
CA ALA A 33 12.51 -10.42 -4.70
C ALA A 33 12.64 -10.55 -3.17
N THR A 34 11.65 -10.07 -2.41
CA THR A 34 11.75 -10.02 -0.93
C THR A 34 10.40 -10.29 -0.24
N PRO A 35 9.75 -11.42 -0.50
CA PRO A 35 8.44 -11.73 0.10
C PRO A 35 8.50 -11.88 1.62
N GLU A 36 9.56 -12.48 2.14
CA GLU A 36 9.72 -12.66 3.60
C GLU A 36 9.85 -11.31 4.34
N LEU A 37 10.61 -10.36 3.76
CA LEU A 37 10.75 -9.03 4.33
C LEU A 37 9.41 -8.29 4.33
N ALA A 38 8.67 -8.36 3.23
CA ALA A 38 7.36 -7.76 3.10
C ALA A 38 6.37 -8.33 4.12
N GLN A 39 6.38 -9.65 4.31
CA GLN A 39 5.54 -10.30 5.32
C GLN A 39 5.90 -9.86 6.74
N ARG A 40 7.18 -9.73 7.05
CA ARG A 40 7.63 -9.24 8.36
C ARG A 40 7.23 -7.79 8.61
N ILE A 41 7.26 -6.95 7.57
CA ILE A 41 6.79 -5.56 7.65
C ILE A 41 5.28 -5.52 7.87
N ALA A 42 4.51 -6.29 7.10
CA ALA A 42 3.06 -6.39 7.25
C ALA A 42 2.66 -6.82 8.67
N ASN A 43 3.32 -7.83 9.20
CA ASN A 43 3.09 -8.30 10.57
C ASN A 43 3.39 -7.23 11.63
N ARG A 44 4.43 -6.41 11.42
CA ARG A 44 4.78 -5.30 12.33
C ARG A 44 3.80 -4.14 12.27
N LEU A 45 3.18 -3.93 11.13
CA LEU A 45 2.17 -2.90 10.92
C LEU A 45 0.75 -3.38 11.22
N TYR A 46 0.60 -4.64 11.67
CA TYR A 46 -0.70 -5.27 11.93
C TYR A 46 -1.64 -5.20 10.71
N THR A 47 -1.07 -5.30 9.51
CA THR A 47 -1.81 -5.33 8.25
C THR A 47 -1.50 -6.58 7.45
N SER A 48 -2.32 -6.89 6.46
CA SER A 48 -2.07 -7.99 5.52
C SER A 48 -1.38 -7.48 4.27
N LEU A 49 -0.65 -8.38 3.59
CA LEU A 49 -0.22 -8.11 2.22
C LEU A 49 -1.42 -8.17 1.29
N GLY A 50 -1.45 -7.25 0.34
CA GLY A 50 -2.45 -7.22 -0.71
C GLY A 50 -2.28 -8.39 -1.69
N ASP A 51 -3.40 -8.86 -2.22
CA ASP A 51 -3.41 -9.95 -3.18
C ASP A 51 -3.03 -9.45 -4.58
N ALA A 52 -1.81 -9.76 -4.98
CA ALA A 52 -1.29 -9.52 -6.32
C ALA A 52 -0.57 -10.77 -6.83
N ALA A 53 -0.97 -11.24 -7.99
CA ALA A 53 -0.28 -12.31 -8.68
C ALA A 53 0.82 -11.71 -9.57
N VAL A 54 2.07 -11.98 -9.22
CA VAL A 54 3.24 -11.56 -9.98
C VAL A 54 3.89 -12.80 -10.56
N GLY A 55 3.86 -12.91 -11.87
CA GLY A 55 4.37 -14.08 -12.61
C GLY A 55 5.17 -13.67 -13.83
N ARG A 56 5.56 -14.68 -14.60
CA ARG A 56 6.22 -14.52 -15.90
C ARG A 56 5.56 -15.44 -16.93
N PHE A 57 5.44 -14.91 -18.11
CA PHE A 57 5.06 -15.73 -19.26
C PHE A 57 6.24 -16.60 -19.75
N SER A 58 5.95 -17.56 -20.60
CA SER A 58 6.96 -18.49 -21.15
C SER A 58 8.03 -17.79 -22.02
N ASP A 59 7.72 -16.62 -22.53
CA ASP A 59 8.61 -15.74 -23.30
C ASP A 59 9.48 -14.82 -22.43
N GLY A 60 9.30 -14.88 -21.09
CA GLY A 60 10.05 -14.10 -20.10
C GLY A 60 9.42 -12.77 -19.73
N GLU A 61 8.30 -12.38 -20.33
CA GLU A 61 7.59 -11.15 -19.97
C GLU A 61 7.01 -11.23 -18.55
N VAL A 62 7.09 -10.12 -17.82
CA VAL A 62 6.54 -9.99 -16.48
C VAL A 62 5.03 -9.78 -16.57
N SER A 63 4.29 -10.57 -15.83
CA SER A 63 2.83 -10.46 -15.69
C SER A 63 2.48 -10.05 -14.26
N VAL A 64 1.66 -9.01 -14.12
CA VAL A 64 1.14 -8.56 -12.82
C VAL A 64 -0.37 -8.45 -12.89
N GLN A 65 -1.04 -9.10 -11.94
CA GLN A 65 -2.48 -9.02 -11.77
C GLN A 65 -2.79 -8.58 -10.34
N ILE A 66 -3.55 -7.49 -10.19
CA ILE A 66 -4.01 -7.00 -8.89
C ILE A 66 -5.42 -7.54 -8.66
N ASN A 67 -5.60 -8.32 -7.59
CA ASN A 67 -6.87 -8.97 -7.27
C ASN A 67 -7.69 -8.19 -6.22
N GLU A 68 -7.18 -7.03 -5.80
CA GLU A 68 -7.84 -6.19 -4.80
C GLU A 68 -8.24 -4.83 -5.34
N ASN A 69 -9.25 -4.24 -4.70
CA ASN A 69 -9.62 -2.85 -4.98
C ASN A 69 -8.60 -1.90 -4.33
N VAL A 70 -7.87 -1.17 -5.16
CA VAL A 70 -6.83 -0.21 -4.74
C VAL A 70 -7.19 1.24 -5.05
N ARG A 71 -8.41 1.47 -5.53
CA ARG A 71 -8.85 2.79 -5.98
C ARG A 71 -8.83 3.82 -4.85
N GLY A 72 -8.11 4.91 -5.07
CA GLY A 72 -8.00 6.02 -4.11
C GLY A 72 -7.18 5.72 -2.86
N GLY A 73 -6.68 4.47 -2.69
CA GLY A 73 -5.89 4.06 -1.53
C GLY A 73 -4.42 4.49 -1.61
N ASP A 74 -3.76 4.48 -0.44
CA ASP A 74 -2.30 4.66 -0.32
C ASP A 74 -1.62 3.29 -0.43
N ILE A 75 -0.89 3.08 -1.51
CA ILE A 75 -0.28 1.80 -1.85
C ILE A 75 1.23 1.84 -1.62
N PHE A 76 1.73 0.84 -0.91
CA PHE A 76 3.15 0.63 -0.70
C PHE A 76 3.59 -0.67 -1.39
N ILE A 77 4.61 -0.57 -2.24
CA ILE A 77 5.19 -1.73 -2.93
C ILE A 77 6.56 -2.00 -2.33
N ILE A 78 6.77 -3.18 -1.80
CA ILE A 78 8.04 -3.61 -1.23
C ILE A 78 8.73 -4.54 -2.22
N GLN A 79 9.79 -4.03 -2.86
CA GLN A 79 10.55 -4.78 -3.86
C GLN A 79 12.02 -4.38 -3.83
N SER A 80 12.91 -5.34 -3.73
CA SER A 80 14.35 -5.13 -3.84
C SER A 80 14.80 -5.32 -5.29
N THR A 81 15.82 -4.60 -5.70
CA THR A 81 16.46 -4.79 -7.01
C THR A 81 17.77 -5.60 -6.90
N CYS A 82 17.82 -6.59 -5.98
CA CYS A 82 18.91 -7.56 -5.94
C CYS A 82 18.92 -8.44 -7.20
N ALA A 83 19.95 -9.24 -7.36
CA ALA A 83 20.06 -10.13 -8.52
C ALA A 83 18.89 -11.14 -8.60
N PRO A 84 18.26 -11.33 -9.77
CA PRO A 84 18.48 -10.69 -11.06
C PRO A 84 17.91 -9.26 -11.14
N THR A 85 18.78 -8.27 -11.24
CA THR A 85 18.43 -6.85 -11.06
C THR A 85 17.42 -6.33 -12.10
N ASN A 86 17.63 -6.66 -13.37
CA ASN A 86 16.77 -6.20 -14.46
C ASN A 86 15.35 -6.74 -14.32
N ASP A 87 15.22 -8.00 -13.96
CA ASP A 87 13.94 -8.67 -13.78
C ASP A 87 13.17 -8.07 -12.62
N ASN A 88 13.83 -7.90 -11.48
CA ASN A 88 13.21 -7.33 -10.28
C ASN A 88 12.83 -5.85 -10.47
N LEU A 89 13.64 -5.11 -11.25
CA LEU A 89 13.31 -3.73 -11.61
C LEU A 89 12.10 -3.67 -12.55
N MET A 90 12.08 -4.53 -13.57
CA MET A 90 10.96 -4.59 -14.51
C MET A 90 9.66 -4.99 -13.80
N GLU A 91 9.73 -5.94 -12.88
CA GLU A 91 8.61 -6.36 -12.04
C GLU A 91 8.04 -5.17 -11.24
N LEU A 92 8.90 -4.36 -10.62
CA LEU A 92 8.50 -3.15 -9.92
C LEU A 92 7.80 -2.15 -10.85
N VAL A 93 8.37 -1.90 -12.04
CA VAL A 93 7.82 -0.94 -13.00
C VAL A 93 6.44 -1.38 -13.49
N VAL A 94 6.28 -2.67 -13.85
CA VAL A 94 4.99 -3.22 -14.30
C VAL A 94 3.96 -3.19 -13.19
N MET A 95 4.36 -3.47 -11.94
CA MET A 95 3.47 -3.39 -10.77
C MET A 95 2.98 -1.95 -10.52
N VAL A 96 3.87 -0.95 -10.61
CA VAL A 96 3.51 0.47 -10.50
C VAL A 96 2.53 0.88 -11.61
N ASP A 97 2.76 0.45 -12.85
CA ASP A 97 1.85 0.75 -13.96
C ASP A 97 0.46 0.10 -13.77
N ALA A 98 0.43 -1.16 -13.33
CA ALA A 98 -0.82 -1.87 -13.03
C ALA A 98 -1.64 -1.14 -11.94
N LEU A 99 -0.99 -0.71 -10.85
CA LEU A 99 -1.64 0.04 -9.77
C LEU A 99 -2.13 1.43 -10.20
N ARG A 100 -1.38 2.12 -11.08
CA ARG A 100 -1.84 3.38 -11.68
C ARG A 100 -3.09 3.19 -12.51
N ARG A 101 -3.13 2.16 -13.35
CA ARG A 101 -4.32 1.83 -14.16
C ARG A 101 -5.51 1.44 -13.29
N ALA A 102 -5.26 0.82 -12.14
CA ALA A 102 -6.28 0.52 -11.13
C ALA A 102 -6.74 1.76 -10.32
N SER A 103 -6.24 2.97 -10.65
CA SER A 103 -6.61 4.23 -10.02
C SER A 103 -6.22 4.31 -8.53
N ALA A 104 -5.08 3.77 -8.14
CA ALA A 104 -4.51 4.01 -6.82
C ALA A 104 -4.31 5.52 -6.57
N GLY A 105 -4.55 5.97 -5.35
CA GLY A 105 -4.44 7.39 -4.98
C GLY A 105 -3.00 7.84 -4.87
N ARG A 106 -2.18 7.07 -4.17
CA ARG A 106 -0.75 7.28 -4.01
C ARG A 106 -0.02 5.95 -4.12
N ILE A 107 1.13 5.94 -4.79
CA ILE A 107 1.98 4.76 -4.91
C ILE A 107 3.36 5.10 -4.39
N THR A 108 3.83 4.36 -3.39
CA THR A 108 5.16 4.49 -2.80
C THR A 108 5.93 3.20 -2.99
N ALA A 109 7.04 3.26 -3.70
CA ALA A 109 7.96 2.13 -3.84
C ALA A 109 8.98 2.13 -2.69
N VAL A 110 9.00 1.07 -1.92
CA VAL A 110 9.97 0.82 -0.86
C VAL A 110 11.02 -0.16 -1.39
N ILE A 111 12.22 0.34 -1.63
CA ILE A 111 13.31 -0.45 -2.23
C ILE A 111 14.41 -0.65 -1.17
N PRO A 112 14.38 -1.76 -0.42
CA PRO A 112 15.35 -2.01 0.66
C PRO A 112 16.79 -2.08 0.17
N LEU A 113 16.99 -2.62 -1.03
CA LEU A 113 18.30 -2.70 -1.68
C LEU A 113 18.18 -2.29 -3.15
N LEU A 114 18.79 -1.15 -3.49
CA LEU A 114 18.85 -0.67 -4.87
C LEU A 114 20.23 -1.00 -5.46
N ARG A 115 20.28 -1.93 -6.42
CA ARG A 115 21.46 -2.26 -7.20
C ARG A 115 21.26 -1.86 -8.66
N LEU A 116 21.60 -0.62 -8.98
CA LEU A 116 21.57 -0.11 -10.36
C LEU A 116 22.98 0.13 -10.92
N CYS A 117 24.01 0.05 -10.06
CA CYS A 117 25.41 0.19 -10.48
C CYS A 117 26.25 -0.99 -9.98
N PRO A 118 27.09 -1.61 -10.86
CA PRO A 118 27.94 -2.72 -10.49
C PRO A 118 29.12 -2.36 -9.58
N SER A 119 29.38 -1.08 -9.30
CA SER A 119 30.61 -0.62 -8.62
C SER A 119 30.38 0.38 -7.47
N GLY A 120 29.19 0.49 -6.88
CA GLY A 120 28.91 1.43 -5.80
C GLY A 120 28.37 0.77 -4.51
N PRO A 121 28.50 1.42 -3.34
CA PRO A 121 27.90 0.94 -2.12
C PRO A 121 26.39 0.88 -2.24
N SER A 122 25.79 -0.20 -1.73
CA SER A 122 24.34 -0.40 -1.70
C SER A 122 23.67 0.78 -1.01
N ARG A 123 22.74 1.46 -1.68
CA ARG A 123 21.96 2.54 -1.10
C ARG A 123 20.51 2.10 -0.94
N THR A 124 19.98 2.29 0.23
CA THR A 124 18.53 2.16 0.49
C THR A 124 17.87 3.42 -0.04
N PHE A 125 16.94 3.27 -0.96
CA PHE A 125 16.21 4.39 -1.56
C PHE A 125 14.70 4.18 -1.43
N CYS A 126 14.02 5.20 -0.98
CA CYS A 126 12.56 5.26 -0.97
C CYS A 126 12.10 6.32 -1.98
N ALA A 127 11.42 5.90 -3.02
CA ALA A 127 10.87 6.81 -4.03
C ALA A 127 9.36 6.94 -3.83
N CYS A 128 8.90 8.16 -3.56
CA CYS A 128 7.48 8.49 -3.60
C CYS A 128 7.15 9.07 -4.98
N THR A 129 6.18 8.45 -5.67
CA THR A 129 5.55 9.07 -6.85
C THR A 129 4.21 9.62 -6.41
N ASP A 130 4.12 10.94 -6.22
CA ASP A 130 2.85 11.61 -5.94
C ASP A 130 2.15 11.89 -7.28
N HIS A 131 0.93 11.39 -7.44
CA HIS A 131 0.07 11.72 -8.54
C HIS A 131 -1.10 12.56 -8.03
N ARG A 132 -1.05 13.82 -8.39
CA ARG A 132 -2.23 14.70 -8.37
C ARG A 132 -2.99 14.57 -9.68
#